data_a72af7a855082b9d375760b01baad8dd
#
_entry.id   a72af7a855082b9d375760b01baad8dd
#
_cell.length_a   1.000
_cell.length_b   1.000
_cell.length_c   1.000
_cell.angle_alpha   90.00
_cell.angle_beta   90.00
_cell.angle_gamma   90.00
#
_symmetry.space_group_name_H-M   'P 1'
#
loop_
_entity.id
_entity.type
_entity.pdbx_description
1 polymer ?
#
loop_
_entity_poly.entity_id
_entity_poly.type
_entity_poly.pdbx_seq_one_letter_code
_entity_poly.pdbx_strand_id
1 'polypeptide(L)'
;YIAATIEGFSGDIGLFRSWAQSAAQDLLNFYKNTPSCDYPPLYIYVLYIVGKIAAIGNLSHFYTVLLKLPSIVADITTSYIIYKIAKRYFSKNISAFISALYIFNPAVFINSSAWGQVDSFFTLLILAAVYFLSEKKVGLSSAFFTAAVLMKPQGIIFAPVLLFELINERSLKSFLKAIALSALTALLVIIPFSIGQDPMWILNLYAKTISEYPYASVNGFNFFALLGANY
;
A
#
# COMPACT_ATOMS: atom_id res chain seq x y z
N TYR A 1 20.24 -4.98 -7.35
CA TYR A 1 20.75 -6.21 -8.01
C TYR A 1 19.67 -7.32 -7.95
N ILE A 2 19.24 -7.77 -6.76
CA ILE A 2 18.22 -8.84 -6.60
C ILE A 2 16.98 -8.57 -7.46
N ALA A 3 16.41 -7.36 -7.41
CA ALA A 3 15.23 -6.99 -8.19
C ALA A 3 15.42 -7.10 -9.70
N ALA A 4 16.65 -6.95 -10.18
CA ALA A 4 16.99 -7.03 -11.61
C ALA A 4 17.27 -8.46 -12.07
N THR A 5 17.70 -9.36 -11.18
CA THR A 5 18.11 -10.74 -11.52
C THR A 5 17.01 -11.77 -11.27
N ILE A 6 16.04 -11.48 -10.41
CA ILE A 6 14.93 -12.37 -10.10
C ILE A 6 13.65 -11.81 -10.75
N GLU A 7 12.96 -12.62 -11.54
CA GLU A 7 11.72 -12.18 -12.21
C GLU A 7 10.58 -11.88 -11.25
N GLY A 8 10.55 -12.56 -10.10
CA GLY A 8 9.48 -12.47 -9.10
C GLY A 8 8.43 -13.57 -9.27
N PHE A 9 7.37 -13.48 -8.47
CA PHE A 9 6.25 -14.41 -8.59
C PHE A 9 5.43 -14.06 -9.83
N SER A 10 5.41 -15.01 -10.78
CA SER A 10 4.87 -14.78 -12.14
C SER A 10 3.41 -14.32 -12.13
N GLY A 11 2.58 -14.84 -11.19
CA GLY A 11 1.18 -14.45 -11.04
C GLY A 11 1.04 -12.95 -10.73
N ASP A 12 1.68 -12.49 -9.65
CA ASP A 12 1.58 -11.10 -9.20
C ASP A 12 2.21 -10.12 -10.19
N ILE A 13 3.42 -10.43 -10.67
CA ILE A 13 4.13 -9.59 -11.66
C ILE A 13 3.34 -9.51 -12.96
N GLY A 14 2.72 -10.61 -13.41
CA GLY A 14 1.87 -10.64 -14.60
C GLY A 14 0.64 -9.75 -14.45
N LEU A 15 -0.05 -9.84 -13.31
CA LEU A 15 -1.21 -9.00 -12.99
C LEU A 15 -0.82 -7.52 -12.92
N PHE A 16 0.21 -7.17 -12.16
CA PHE A 16 0.66 -5.77 -12.03
C PHE A 16 1.11 -5.19 -13.36
N ARG A 17 1.76 -5.99 -14.22
CA ARG A 17 2.14 -5.57 -15.57
C ARG A 17 0.91 -5.28 -16.43
N SER A 18 -0.06 -6.19 -16.43
CA SER A 18 -1.32 -6.01 -17.17
C SER A 18 -2.07 -4.77 -16.69
N TRP A 19 -2.20 -4.59 -15.38
CA TRP A 19 -2.86 -3.42 -14.80
C TRP A 19 -2.09 -2.12 -15.09
N ALA A 20 -0.78 -2.13 -15.02
CA ALA A 20 0.04 -0.96 -15.35
C ALA A 20 -0.11 -0.55 -16.82
N GLN A 21 -0.18 -1.52 -17.74
CA GLN A 21 -0.41 -1.27 -19.17
C GLN A 21 -1.81 -0.72 -19.41
N SER A 22 -2.85 -1.33 -18.82
CA SER A 22 -4.24 -0.87 -18.92
C SER A 22 -4.41 0.54 -18.35
N ALA A 23 -3.89 0.80 -17.15
CA ALA A 23 -3.93 2.12 -16.53
C ALA A 23 -3.18 3.17 -17.36
N ALA A 24 -2.02 2.82 -17.91
CA ALA A 24 -1.25 3.74 -18.78
C ALA A 24 -1.97 4.09 -20.08
N GLN A 25 -2.82 3.23 -20.59
CA GLN A 25 -3.63 3.50 -21.78
C GLN A 25 -4.79 4.43 -21.44
N ASP A 26 -5.58 4.10 -20.42
CA ASP A 26 -6.76 4.88 -20.01
C ASP A 26 -7.01 4.76 -18.52
N LEU A 27 -6.43 5.69 -17.74
CA LEU A 27 -6.55 5.70 -16.30
C LEU A 27 -8.01 5.86 -15.83
N LEU A 28 -8.76 6.75 -16.45
CA LEU A 28 -10.11 7.11 -15.99
C LEU A 28 -11.11 5.97 -16.18
N ASN A 29 -10.93 5.16 -17.21
CA ASN A 29 -11.77 4.00 -17.49
C ASN A 29 -11.11 2.67 -17.04
N PHE A 30 -10.07 2.73 -16.23
CA PHE A 30 -9.30 1.55 -15.82
C PHE A 30 -10.19 0.42 -15.31
N TYR A 31 -11.08 0.67 -14.34
CA TYR A 31 -11.93 -0.39 -13.76
C TYR A 31 -13.00 -0.92 -14.71
N LYS A 32 -13.40 -0.13 -15.73
CA LYS A 32 -14.26 -0.63 -16.83
C LYS A 32 -13.50 -1.56 -17.76
N ASN A 33 -12.25 -1.20 -18.07
CA ASN A 33 -11.39 -1.95 -18.99
C ASN A 33 -10.75 -3.17 -18.33
N THR A 34 -10.72 -3.20 -16.99
CA THR A 34 -10.06 -4.25 -16.19
C THR A 34 -10.98 -4.70 -15.05
N PRO A 35 -12.13 -5.33 -15.36
CA PRO A 35 -13.12 -5.73 -14.34
C PRO A 35 -12.63 -6.84 -13.38
N SER A 36 -11.54 -7.51 -13.74
CA SER A 36 -10.87 -8.51 -12.89
C SER A 36 -10.00 -7.89 -11.80
N CYS A 37 -9.71 -6.59 -11.84
CA CYS A 37 -8.91 -5.95 -10.81
C CYS A 37 -9.66 -5.93 -9.47
N ASP A 38 -9.00 -6.45 -8.44
CA ASP A 38 -9.47 -6.52 -7.05
C ASP A 38 -8.83 -5.45 -6.15
N TYR A 39 -7.80 -4.74 -6.66
CA TYR A 39 -7.11 -3.71 -5.89
C TYR A 39 -7.91 -2.40 -5.83
N PRO A 40 -8.00 -1.77 -4.62
CA PRO A 40 -8.51 -0.41 -4.49
C PRO A 40 -7.66 0.64 -5.21
N PRO A 41 -8.22 1.83 -5.49
CA PRO A 41 -7.71 2.73 -6.52
C PRO A 41 -6.34 3.36 -6.28
N LEU A 42 -5.85 3.44 -5.02
CA LEU A 42 -4.60 4.16 -4.76
C LEU A 42 -3.40 3.56 -5.49
N TYR A 43 -3.25 2.23 -5.46
CA TYR A 43 -2.09 1.61 -6.10
C TYR A 43 -2.14 1.65 -7.63
N ILE A 44 -3.33 1.81 -8.21
CA ILE A 44 -3.48 1.95 -9.66
C ILE A 44 -2.79 3.22 -10.18
N TYR A 45 -2.74 4.31 -9.40
CA TYR A 45 -1.94 5.49 -9.77
C TYR A 45 -0.44 5.19 -9.82
N VAL A 46 0.06 4.38 -8.90
CA VAL A 46 1.47 3.95 -8.91
C VAL A 46 1.74 3.12 -10.17
N LEU A 47 0.87 2.16 -10.45
CA LEU A 47 0.97 1.33 -11.67
C LEU A 47 0.84 2.16 -12.95
N TYR A 48 -0.02 3.18 -12.97
CA TYR A 48 -0.11 4.13 -14.09
C TYR A 48 1.24 4.80 -14.37
N ILE A 49 1.90 5.32 -13.33
CA ILE A 49 3.21 5.96 -13.47
C ILE A 49 4.24 4.95 -13.99
N VAL A 50 4.28 3.74 -13.42
CA VAL A 50 5.16 2.66 -13.87
C VAL A 50 4.91 2.32 -15.34
N GLY A 51 3.65 2.16 -15.74
CA GLY A 51 3.27 1.87 -17.11
C GLY A 51 3.68 2.97 -18.09
N LYS A 52 3.51 4.25 -17.71
CA LYS A 52 3.97 5.40 -18.53
C LYS A 52 5.48 5.43 -18.67
N ILE A 53 6.23 5.18 -17.59
CA ILE A 53 7.70 5.13 -17.64
C ILE A 53 8.17 3.97 -18.51
N ALA A 54 7.59 2.78 -18.34
CA ALA A 54 7.95 1.60 -19.11
C ALA A 54 7.65 1.74 -20.62
N ALA A 55 6.75 2.63 -20.99
CA ALA A 55 6.44 2.94 -22.39
C ALA A 55 7.47 3.87 -23.06
N ILE A 56 8.42 4.44 -22.29
CA ILE A 56 9.43 5.37 -22.83
C ILE A 56 10.61 4.56 -23.42
N GLY A 57 10.76 4.59 -24.74
CA GLY A 57 11.92 4.02 -25.44
C GLY A 57 12.19 2.56 -25.06
N ASN A 58 13.45 2.24 -24.67
CA ASN A 58 13.89 0.90 -24.33
C ASN A 58 13.63 0.49 -22.87
N LEU A 59 12.89 1.29 -22.06
CA LEU A 59 12.65 1.00 -20.65
C LEU A 59 11.72 -0.22 -20.44
N SER A 60 11.03 -0.67 -21.48
CA SER A 60 10.23 -1.90 -21.46
C SER A 60 11.02 -3.15 -21.06
N HIS A 61 12.32 -3.20 -21.35
CA HIS A 61 13.21 -4.30 -20.92
C HIS A 61 13.34 -4.37 -19.39
N PHE A 62 13.17 -3.24 -18.68
CA PHE A 62 13.27 -3.13 -17.25
C PHE A 62 11.90 -3.18 -16.53
N TYR A 63 10.84 -3.61 -17.21
CA TYR A 63 9.47 -3.55 -16.71
C TYR A 63 9.34 -4.18 -15.31
N THR A 64 9.88 -5.37 -15.11
CA THR A 64 9.84 -6.07 -13.82
C THR A 64 10.52 -5.26 -12.71
N VAL A 65 11.67 -4.65 -13.02
CA VAL A 65 12.39 -3.79 -12.07
C VAL A 65 11.56 -2.54 -11.73
N LEU A 66 10.93 -1.92 -12.74
CA LEU A 66 10.07 -0.75 -12.57
C LEU A 66 8.84 -1.06 -11.72
N LEU A 67 8.26 -2.25 -11.84
CA LEU A 67 7.15 -2.70 -10.98
C LEU A 67 7.57 -2.87 -9.51
N LYS A 68 8.79 -3.34 -9.26
CA LYS A 68 9.34 -3.53 -7.90
C LYS A 68 9.84 -2.24 -7.26
N LEU A 69 10.21 -1.25 -8.07
CA LEU A 69 10.84 -0.02 -7.60
C LEU A 69 10.00 0.75 -6.54
N PRO A 70 8.67 0.92 -6.68
CA PRO A 70 7.85 1.57 -5.67
C PRO A 70 7.97 0.91 -4.29
N SER A 71 7.95 -0.42 -4.22
CA SER A 71 8.09 -1.17 -2.97
C SER A 71 9.48 -1.04 -2.37
N ILE A 72 10.54 -1.07 -3.20
CA ILE A 72 11.93 -0.87 -2.75
C ILE A 72 12.12 0.55 -2.17
N VAL A 73 11.59 1.57 -2.85
CA VAL A 73 11.63 2.96 -2.37
C VAL A 73 10.83 3.09 -1.07
N ALA A 74 9.70 2.39 -0.96
CA ALA A 74 8.91 2.35 0.25
C ALA A 74 9.68 1.73 1.43
N ASP A 75 10.41 0.64 1.23
CA ASP A 75 11.25 0.03 2.26
C ASP A 75 12.34 0.98 2.77
N ILE A 76 13.02 1.67 1.86
CA ILE A 76 14.04 2.66 2.22
C ILE A 76 13.41 3.80 3.03
N THR A 77 12.26 4.30 2.61
CA THR A 77 11.55 5.38 3.28
C THR A 77 11.04 4.94 4.66
N THR A 78 10.49 3.74 4.75
CA THR A 78 10.04 3.11 6.01
C THR A 78 11.21 2.98 6.98
N SER A 79 12.34 2.46 6.53
CA SER A 79 13.58 2.35 7.30
C SER A 79 14.02 3.73 7.86
N TYR A 80 13.94 4.77 7.03
CA TYR A 80 14.25 6.13 7.47
C TYR A 80 13.27 6.67 8.52
N ILE A 81 11.96 6.39 8.38
CA ILE A 81 10.96 6.77 9.39
C ILE A 81 11.22 6.04 10.71
N ILE A 82 11.53 4.74 10.65
CA ILE A 82 11.92 3.95 11.83
C ILE A 82 13.13 4.58 12.53
N TYR A 83 14.16 4.95 11.77
CA TYR A 83 15.32 5.68 12.31
C TYR A 83 14.90 6.97 13.02
N LYS A 84 14.02 7.78 12.41
CA LYS A 84 13.54 9.04 13.02
C LYS A 84 12.77 8.80 14.32
N ILE A 85 11.93 7.77 14.36
CA ILE A 85 11.18 7.41 15.58
C ILE A 85 12.16 6.94 16.65
N ALA A 86 13.05 6.00 16.32
CA ALA A 86 14.02 5.42 17.26
C ALA A 86 14.95 6.48 17.86
N LYS A 87 15.34 7.49 17.06
CA LYS A 87 16.22 8.57 17.50
C LYS A 87 15.63 9.46 18.60
N ARG A 88 14.34 9.38 18.87
CA ARG A 88 13.69 10.09 19.99
C ARG A 88 14.00 9.44 21.35
N TYR A 89 14.35 8.15 21.32
CA TYR A 89 14.50 7.32 22.51
C TYR A 89 15.92 6.77 22.68
N PHE A 90 16.69 6.66 21.58
CA PHE A 90 17.98 6.00 21.53
C PHE A 90 19.06 6.86 20.89
N SER A 91 20.33 6.49 21.12
CA SER A 91 21.46 7.08 20.46
C SER A 91 21.42 6.90 18.93
N LYS A 92 22.17 7.74 18.20
CA LYS A 92 22.26 7.67 16.73
C LYS A 92 22.63 6.26 16.23
N ASN A 93 23.59 5.61 16.90
CA ASN A 93 24.09 4.30 16.47
C ASN A 93 23.02 3.19 16.70
N ILE A 94 22.35 3.21 17.85
CA ILE A 94 21.26 2.26 18.14
C ILE A 94 20.10 2.47 17.18
N SER A 95 19.73 3.73 16.91
CA SER A 95 18.66 4.05 15.96
C SER A 95 18.98 3.60 14.53
N ALA A 96 20.23 3.76 14.10
CA ALA A 96 20.70 3.26 12.82
C ALA A 96 20.65 1.72 12.76
N PHE A 97 21.06 1.06 13.85
CA PHE A 97 20.98 -0.42 13.95
C PHE A 97 19.53 -0.92 13.89
N ILE A 98 18.58 -0.31 14.60
CA ILE A 98 17.15 -0.65 14.55
C ILE A 98 16.61 -0.49 13.12
N SER A 99 16.97 0.60 12.47
CA SER A 99 16.57 0.86 11.07
C SER A 99 17.18 -0.18 10.11
N ALA A 100 18.44 -0.56 10.34
CA ALA A 100 19.12 -1.59 9.57
C ALA A 100 18.48 -2.97 9.76
N LEU A 101 18.03 -3.32 10.97
CA LEU A 101 17.31 -4.57 11.23
C LEU A 101 16.02 -4.67 10.39
N TYR A 102 15.34 -3.55 10.12
CA TYR A 102 14.18 -3.55 9.24
C TYR A 102 14.59 -3.78 7.77
N ILE A 103 15.47 -2.94 7.23
CA ILE A 103 15.75 -2.96 5.79
C ILE A 103 16.53 -4.22 5.35
N PHE A 104 17.33 -4.80 6.24
CA PHE A 104 18.04 -6.05 6.00
C PHE A 104 17.28 -7.28 6.49
N ASN A 105 16.03 -7.13 6.96
CA ASN A 105 15.19 -8.27 7.28
C ASN A 105 14.87 -9.05 6.00
N PRO A 106 15.18 -10.35 5.93
CA PRO A 106 14.88 -11.16 4.75
C PRO A 106 13.41 -11.12 4.33
N ALA A 107 12.47 -11.08 5.28
CA ALA A 107 11.05 -10.99 4.95
C ALA A 107 10.70 -9.69 4.21
N VAL A 108 11.38 -8.57 4.50
CA VAL A 108 11.16 -7.28 3.86
C VAL A 108 11.74 -7.30 2.44
N PHE A 109 13.05 -7.49 2.30
CA PHE A 109 13.67 -7.35 0.98
C PHE A 109 13.33 -8.49 0.02
N ILE A 110 13.03 -9.70 0.51
CA ILE A 110 12.54 -10.80 -0.34
C ILE A 110 11.15 -10.47 -0.86
N ASN A 111 10.25 -9.97 -0.01
CA ASN A 111 8.89 -9.59 -0.42
C ASN A 111 8.93 -8.52 -1.53
N SER A 112 9.65 -7.43 -1.33
CA SER A 112 9.70 -6.30 -2.28
C SER A 112 10.59 -6.56 -3.50
N SER A 113 11.81 -7.07 -3.27
CA SER A 113 12.83 -7.12 -4.32
C SER A 113 12.88 -8.45 -5.08
N ALA A 114 12.63 -9.58 -4.40
CA ALA A 114 12.62 -10.88 -5.04
C ALA A 114 11.22 -11.26 -5.53
N TRP A 115 10.23 -11.29 -4.65
CA TRP A 115 8.86 -11.65 -5.00
C TRP A 115 8.19 -10.61 -5.90
N GLY A 116 8.31 -9.31 -5.56
CA GLY A 116 7.69 -8.20 -6.26
C GLY A 116 6.33 -7.79 -5.72
N GLN A 117 6.06 -8.10 -4.44
CA GLN A 117 4.84 -7.69 -3.75
C GLN A 117 4.86 -6.22 -3.35
N VAL A 118 3.66 -5.67 -3.14
CA VAL A 118 3.45 -4.24 -2.89
C VAL A 118 3.25 -3.89 -1.41
N ASP A 119 3.42 -4.87 -0.52
CA ASP A 119 3.17 -4.73 0.93
C ASP A 119 4.08 -3.72 1.60
N SER A 120 5.28 -3.51 1.08
CA SER A 120 6.18 -2.47 1.55
C SER A 120 5.60 -1.07 1.36
N PHE A 121 4.91 -0.82 0.24
CA PHE A 121 4.24 0.45 -0.01
C PHE A 121 3.06 0.66 0.95
N PHE A 122 2.28 -0.39 1.20
CA PHE A 122 1.22 -0.38 2.20
C PHE A 122 1.77 -0.11 3.61
N THR A 123 2.85 -0.81 4.00
CA THR A 123 3.53 -0.62 5.28
C THR A 123 4.02 0.81 5.47
N LEU A 124 4.58 1.43 4.42
CA LEU A 124 4.98 2.84 4.43
C LEU A 124 3.80 3.75 4.77
N LEU A 125 2.63 3.55 4.14
CA LEU A 125 1.45 4.38 4.40
C LEU A 125 0.98 4.27 5.85
N ILE A 126 0.91 3.04 6.38
CA ILE A 126 0.54 2.81 7.79
C ILE A 126 1.56 3.42 8.74
N LEU A 127 2.86 3.20 8.50
CA LEU A 127 3.90 3.76 9.37
C LEU A 127 3.95 5.29 9.30
N ALA A 128 3.71 5.88 8.13
CA ALA A 128 3.58 7.32 7.99
C ALA A 128 2.38 7.86 8.78
N ALA A 129 1.23 7.16 8.74
CA ALA A 129 0.08 7.52 9.54
C ALA A 129 0.41 7.53 11.04
N VAL A 130 1.05 6.47 11.55
CA VAL A 130 1.48 6.35 12.96
C VAL A 130 2.53 7.43 13.29
N TYR A 131 3.49 7.67 12.40
CA TYR A 131 4.50 8.71 12.59
C TYR A 131 3.87 10.10 12.73
N PHE A 132 2.96 10.47 11.82
CA PHE A 132 2.27 11.77 11.92
C PHE A 132 1.34 11.85 13.14
N LEU A 133 0.77 10.72 13.58
CA LEU A 133 0.01 10.66 14.82
C LEU A 133 0.90 10.98 16.03
N SER A 134 2.09 10.39 16.08
CA SER A 134 3.08 10.66 17.14
C SER A 134 3.61 12.10 17.15
N GLU A 135 3.53 12.79 15.99
CA GLU A 135 3.82 14.21 15.84
C GLU A 135 2.61 15.12 16.15
N LYS A 136 1.51 14.58 16.66
CA LYS A 136 0.25 15.28 16.89
C LYS A 136 -0.35 15.93 15.62
N LYS A 137 0.01 15.42 14.45
CA LYS A 137 -0.48 15.86 13.14
C LYS A 137 -1.64 14.97 12.69
N VAL A 138 -2.72 14.94 13.50
CA VAL A 138 -3.85 14.03 13.33
C VAL A 138 -4.44 14.05 11.92
N GLY A 139 -4.57 15.22 11.30
CA GLY A 139 -5.11 15.33 9.95
C GLY A 139 -4.23 14.63 8.89
N LEU A 140 -2.89 14.77 8.95
CA LEU A 140 -1.99 14.04 8.05
C LEU A 140 -2.02 12.55 8.34
N SER A 141 -2.06 12.17 9.62
CA SER A 141 -2.23 10.77 10.02
C SER A 141 -3.48 10.16 9.38
N SER A 142 -4.62 10.85 9.48
CA SER A 142 -5.89 10.42 8.89
C SER A 142 -5.82 10.29 7.37
N ALA A 143 -5.16 11.23 6.69
CA ALA A 143 -4.96 11.17 5.24
C ALA A 143 -4.14 9.94 4.82
N PHE A 144 -3.01 9.68 5.48
CA PHE A 144 -2.19 8.49 5.20
C PHE A 144 -2.89 7.19 5.56
N PHE A 145 -3.65 7.19 6.67
CA PHE A 145 -4.48 6.04 7.03
C PHE A 145 -5.55 5.76 5.97
N THR A 146 -6.26 6.79 5.50
CA THR A 146 -7.24 6.66 4.42
C THR A 146 -6.58 6.17 3.13
N ALA A 147 -5.41 6.70 2.80
CA ALA A 147 -4.61 6.22 1.66
C ALA A 147 -4.26 4.73 1.80
N ALA A 148 -3.89 4.26 2.98
CA ALA A 148 -3.62 2.84 3.22
C ALA A 148 -4.87 1.96 3.01
N VAL A 149 -6.04 2.40 3.48
CA VAL A 149 -7.32 1.70 3.25
C VAL A 149 -7.65 1.68 1.76
N LEU A 150 -7.41 2.79 1.04
CA LEU A 150 -7.63 2.89 -0.41
C LEU A 150 -6.55 2.17 -1.24
N MET A 151 -5.52 1.64 -0.61
CA MET A 151 -4.55 0.74 -1.24
C MET A 151 -4.89 -0.73 -1.01
N LYS A 152 -5.21 -1.08 0.23
CA LYS A 152 -5.64 -2.44 0.63
C LYS A 152 -6.72 -2.36 1.72
N PRO A 153 -7.82 -3.14 1.61
CA PRO A 153 -8.89 -3.14 2.62
C PRO A 153 -8.39 -3.44 4.03
N GLN A 154 -7.33 -4.25 4.16
CA GLN A 154 -6.69 -4.60 5.42
C GLN A 154 -6.23 -3.38 6.23
N GLY A 155 -6.06 -2.23 5.61
CA GLY A 155 -5.72 -0.98 6.29
C GLY A 155 -6.68 -0.63 7.43
N ILE A 156 -7.95 -1.05 7.33
CA ILE A 156 -8.98 -0.79 8.35
C ILE A 156 -8.63 -1.37 9.73
N ILE A 157 -7.80 -2.43 9.78
CA ILE A 157 -7.34 -3.09 11.01
C ILE A 157 -6.62 -2.09 11.93
N PHE A 158 -6.01 -1.06 11.36
CA PHE A 158 -5.29 -0.03 12.12
C PHE A 158 -6.17 1.14 12.56
N ALA A 159 -7.46 1.17 12.19
CA ALA A 159 -8.41 2.22 12.59
C ALA A 159 -8.48 2.44 14.11
N PRO A 160 -8.44 1.41 14.98
CA PRO A 160 -8.47 1.59 16.43
C PRO A 160 -7.36 2.51 16.95
N VAL A 161 -6.16 2.50 16.34
CA VAL A 161 -5.03 3.34 16.75
C VAL A 161 -5.36 4.82 16.58
N LEU A 162 -5.92 5.19 15.41
CA LEU A 162 -6.34 6.56 15.12
C LEU A 162 -7.51 6.98 16.01
N LEU A 163 -8.51 6.11 16.16
CA LEU A 163 -9.69 6.38 16.99
C LEU A 163 -9.32 6.59 18.45
N PHE A 164 -8.43 5.75 18.98
CA PHE A 164 -7.96 5.89 20.38
C PHE A 164 -7.30 7.25 20.60
N GLU A 165 -6.45 7.72 19.69
CA GLU A 165 -5.81 9.04 19.83
C GLU A 165 -6.83 10.18 19.71
N LEU A 166 -7.79 10.10 18.78
CA LEU A 166 -8.86 11.09 18.65
C LEU A 166 -9.71 11.21 19.92
N ILE A 167 -10.03 10.08 20.56
CA ILE A 167 -10.76 10.04 21.82
C ILE A 167 -9.92 10.65 22.95
N ASN A 168 -8.63 10.33 22.98
CA ASN A 168 -7.70 10.81 24.01
C ASN A 168 -7.44 12.31 23.92
N GLU A 169 -7.34 12.87 22.71
CA GLU A 169 -7.18 14.31 22.50
C GLU A 169 -8.40 15.14 22.93
N ARG A 170 -9.61 14.56 22.92
CA ARG A 170 -10.89 15.21 23.25
C ARG A 170 -11.10 16.55 22.54
N SER A 171 -10.57 16.70 21.34
CA SER A 171 -10.59 17.92 20.55
C SER A 171 -11.52 17.78 19.36
N LEU A 172 -12.65 18.50 19.38
CA LEU A 172 -13.57 18.56 18.24
C LEU A 172 -12.86 19.08 16.97
N LYS A 173 -11.93 20.03 17.12
CA LYS A 173 -11.13 20.56 16.00
C LYS A 173 -10.28 19.48 15.37
N SER A 174 -9.59 18.64 16.15
CA SER A 174 -8.78 17.52 15.65
C SER A 174 -9.67 16.49 14.97
N PHE A 175 -10.82 16.19 15.54
CA PHE A 175 -11.79 15.26 14.96
C PHE A 175 -12.32 15.74 13.60
N LEU A 176 -12.78 17.01 13.52
CA LEU A 176 -13.24 17.59 12.25
C LEU A 176 -12.12 17.65 11.20
N LYS A 177 -10.88 17.96 11.61
CA LYS A 177 -9.73 17.96 10.72
C LYS A 177 -9.41 16.55 10.21
N ALA A 178 -9.51 15.53 11.07
CA ALA A 178 -9.32 14.14 10.66
C ALA A 178 -10.35 13.73 9.60
N ILE A 179 -11.64 14.01 9.83
CA ILE A 179 -12.71 13.72 8.87
C ILE A 179 -12.47 14.48 7.55
N ALA A 180 -12.18 15.77 7.62
CA ALA A 180 -12.01 16.59 6.43
C ALA A 180 -10.85 16.08 5.54
N LEU A 181 -9.69 15.74 6.15
CA LEU A 181 -8.54 15.25 5.38
C LEU A 181 -8.74 13.81 4.92
N SER A 182 -9.43 12.96 5.68
CA SER A 182 -9.83 11.62 5.20
C SER A 182 -10.75 11.72 4.00
N ALA A 183 -11.80 12.55 4.10
CA ALA A 183 -12.75 12.76 3.01
C ALA A 183 -12.08 13.34 1.77
N LEU A 184 -11.22 14.35 1.93
CA LEU A 184 -10.45 14.94 0.84
C LEU A 184 -9.57 13.90 0.15
N THR A 185 -8.84 13.08 0.92
CA THR A 185 -8.00 12.00 0.39
C THR A 185 -8.84 10.99 -0.37
N ALA A 186 -9.97 10.56 0.19
CA ALA A 186 -10.86 9.62 -0.46
C ALA A 186 -11.42 10.19 -1.78
N LEU A 187 -11.88 11.42 -1.77
CA LEU A 187 -12.40 12.08 -2.97
C LEU A 187 -11.35 12.21 -4.07
N LEU A 188 -10.14 12.66 -3.73
CA LEU A 188 -9.05 12.81 -4.70
C LEU A 188 -8.64 11.48 -5.35
N VAL A 189 -8.70 10.39 -4.59
CA VAL A 189 -8.31 9.07 -5.07
C VAL A 189 -9.44 8.38 -5.85
N ILE A 190 -10.70 8.52 -5.41
CA ILE A 190 -11.84 7.76 -5.95
C ILE A 190 -12.47 8.46 -7.16
N ILE A 191 -12.65 9.79 -7.12
CA ILE A 191 -13.41 10.54 -8.13
C ILE A 191 -12.92 10.30 -9.56
N PRO A 192 -11.61 10.30 -9.86
CA PRO A 192 -11.14 10.10 -11.23
C PRO A 192 -11.61 8.79 -11.86
N PHE A 193 -11.79 7.74 -11.06
CA PHE A 193 -12.28 6.44 -11.53
C PHE A 193 -13.81 6.32 -11.52
N SER A 194 -14.52 7.29 -10.94
CA SER A 194 -15.99 7.22 -10.78
C SER A 194 -16.75 7.67 -12.01
N ILE A 195 -16.08 8.25 -13.02
CA ILE A 195 -16.70 8.78 -14.21
C ILE A 195 -17.38 7.66 -15.01
N GLY A 196 -18.74 7.71 -15.06
CA GLY A 196 -19.56 6.72 -15.75
C GLY A 196 -19.52 5.32 -15.14
N GLN A 197 -19.20 5.20 -13.86
CA GLN A 197 -19.36 4.00 -13.03
C GLN A 197 -20.71 4.05 -12.29
N ASP A 198 -21.15 2.91 -11.79
CA ASP A 198 -22.24 2.83 -10.83
C ASP A 198 -21.87 3.62 -9.56
N PRO A 199 -22.77 4.36 -8.91
CA PRO A 199 -22.47 5.08 -7.67
C PRO A 199 -21.92 4.22 -6.54
N MET A 200 -22.24 2.92 -6.54
CA MET A 200 -21.79 1.94 -5.54
C MET A 200 -20.54 1.17 -5.97
N TRP A 201 -19.91 1.52 -7.09
CA TRP A 201 -18.80 0.74 -7.67
C TRP A 201 -17.67 0.46 -6.68
N ILE A 202 -17.32 1.46 -5.86
CA ILE A 202 -16.22 1.30 -4.89
C ILE A 202 -16.60 0.32 -3.78
N LEU A 203 -17.85 0.37 -3.28
CA LEU A 203 -18.33 -0.56 -2.27
C LEU A 203 -18.41 -1.98 -2.82
N ASN A 204 -18.86 -2.13 -4.07
CA ASN A 204 -18.89 -3.41 -4.76
C ASN A 204 -17.49 -3.97 -4.97
N LEU A 205 -16.50 -3.12 -5.29
CA LEU A 205 -15.10 -3.52 -5.38
C LEU A 205 -14.59 -4.07 -4.05
N TYR A 206 -14.83 -3.35 -2.93
CA TYR A 206 -14.41 -3.82 -1.60
C TYR A 206 -15.12 -5.13 -1.20
N ALA A 207 -16.41 -5.25 -1.44
CA ALA A 207 -17.17 -6.47 -1.18
C ALA A 207 -16.61 -7.66 -1.98
N LYS A 208 -16.29 -7.45 -3.26
CA LYS A 208 -15.66 -8.45 -4.13
C LYS A 208 -14.30 -8.87 -3.57
N THR A 209 -13.42 -7.91 -3.28
CA THR A 209 -12.07 -8.17 -2.76
C THR A 209 -12.10 -8.97 -1.45
N ILE A 210 -13.02 -8.66 -0.54
CA ILE A 210 -13.16 -9.38 0.74
C ILE A 210 -13.66 -10.82 0.53
N SER A 211 -14.52 -11.05 -0.47
CA SER A 211 -15.12 -12.37 -0.74
C SER A 211 -14.29 -13.25 -1.67
N GLU A 212 -13.20 -12.73 -2.24
CA GLU A 212 -12.41 -13.44 -3.26
C GLU A 212 -11.71 -14.69 -2.71
N TYR A 213 -11.32 -14.66 -1.44
CA TYR A 213 -10.64 -15.77 -0.77
C TYR A 213 -11.48 -16.28 0.41
N PRO A 214 -12.46 -17.18 0.18
CA PRO A 214 -13.34 -17.69 1.25
C PRO A 214 -12.65 -18.78 2.09
N TYR A 215 -11.36 -18.64 2.32
CA TYR A 215 -10.53 -19.59 3.06
C TYR A 215 -10.05 -19.00 4.38
N ALA A 216 -9.83 -19.85 5.37
CA ALA A 216 -9.28 -19.43 6.66
C ALA A 216 -7.81 -18.91 6.53
N SER A 217 -7.09 -19.41 5.52
CA SER A 217 -5.73 -19.00 5.18
C SER A 217 -5.45 -19.30 3.72
N VAL A 218 -4.68 -18.44 3.07
CA VAL A 218 -4.21 -18.62 1.69
C VAL A 218 -2.70 -18.48 1.69
N ASN A 219 -1.98 -19.54 1.26
CA ASN A 219 -0.52 -19.60 1.20
C ASN A 219 0.19 -19.14 2.48
N GLY A 220 -0.46 -19.27 3.64
CA GLY A 220 0.06 -18.87 4.94
C GLY A 220 0.63 -20.04 5.73
N PHE A 221 1.89 -19.94 6.15
CA PHE A 221 2.51 -20.91 7.08
C PHE A 221 2.11 -20.59 8.51
N ASN A 222 0.86 -20.88 8.87
CA ASN A 222 0.26 -20.58 10.16
C ASN A 222 -0.50 -21.79 10.74
N PHE A 223 -1.19 -21.61 11.86
CA PHE A 223 -1.95 -22.68 12.51
C PHE A 223 -3.00 -23.33 11.60
N PHE A 224 -3.66 -22.58 10.74
CA PHE A 224 -4.66 -23.11 9.81
C PHE A 224 -4.04 -24.06 8.78
N ALA A 225 -2.77 -23.82 8.38
CA ALA A 225 -2.05 -24.73 7.50
C ALA A 225 -1.84 -26.12 8.16
N LEU A 226 -1.59 -26.16 9.48
CA LEU A 226 -1.45 -27.39 10.25
C LEU A 226 -2.76 -28.19 10.31
N LEU A 227 -3.90 -27.50 10.26
CA LEU A 227 -5.24 -28.12 10.27
C LEU A 227 -5.74 -28.48 8.87
N GLY A 228 -4.93 -28.30 7.82
CA GLY A 228 -5.35 -28.49 6.44
C GLY A 228 -6.34 -27.44 5.93
N ALA A 229 -6.52 -26.33 6.63
CA ALA A 229 -7.41 -25.22 6.27
C ALA A 229 -6.66 -24.07 5.54
N ASN A 230 -5.62 -24.41 4.79
CA ASN A 230 -4.83 -23.50 3.95
C ASN A 230 -5.03 -23.85 2.48
N TYR A 231 -5.21 -22.82 1.65
CA TYR A 231 -5.33 -22.96 0.19
C TYR A 231 -4.00 -22.60 -0.46
#